data_1776d5f64d6ca66f98299805834e0ea4
#
_entry.id   1776d5f64d6ca66f98299805834e0ea4
#
_cell.length_a   1.000
_cell.length_b   1.000
_cell.length_c   1.000
_cell.angle_alpha   90.00
_cell.angle_beta   90.00
_cell.angle_gamma   90.00
#
_symmetry.space_group_name_H-M   'P 1'
#
loop_
_entity.id
_entity.type
_entity.pdbx_description
1 polymer ?
#
loop_
_entity_poly.entity_id
_entity_poly.type
_entity_poly.pdbx_seq_one_letter_code
_entity_poly.pdbx_strand_id
1 'polypeptide(L)'
;MTTKYLSAVLIVLAQLFLAQTLSKNAETITPFFTETSDGTKLFTKVSGTGDLCIYVHGGPGMWSDSFENLKGNRLETHLKMVYYDQRGSGRSGASATNDYSVNRMVEDIEDIRKKLGADKVYLMAHSFGGIIATSYAAKYGSHLKGLILVSSTLYLNDSVMSQVLYANQLTGSKIEIKDGQYMPALGEAMGKLNDKGLMYKLLSDSKENMDTLNKIDEKRPEENGFRNNVWNISEYYGDFTKLTPGIKVPVLVVTGTQDHAVGPEHYKLFKFPNQRVAKINGGHLLYYENNEEFVKSVFSFIKKER
;
A
#
# COMPACT_ATOMS: atom_id res chain seq x y z
N MET A 1 57.89 5.40 -7.94
CA MET A 1 56.57 4.96 -8.55
C MET A 1 55.74 4.02 -7.66
N THR A 2 56.25 3.52 -6.57
CA THR A 2 55.60 2.47 -5.73
C THR A 2 54.58 2.95 -4.72
N THR A 3 54.64 4.19 -4.26
CA THR A 3 53.73 4.70 -3.18
C THR A 3 52.31 5.08 -3.67
N LYS A 4 52.15 5.49 -4.93
CA LYS A 4 50.80 5.85 -5.46
C LYS A 4 49.89 4.63 -5.72
N TYR A 5 50.50 3.46 -6.01
CA TYR A 5 49.70 2.23 -6.22
C TYR A 5 49.22 1.61 -4.91
N LEU A 6 49.99 1.77 -3.82
CA LEU A 6 49.63 1.25 -2.51
C LEU A 6 48.43 1.99 -1.93
N SER A 7 48.33 3.33 -2.15
CA SER A 7 47.20 4.14 -1.69
C SER A 7 45.91 3.83 -2.45
N ALA A 8 45.99 3.58 -3.77
CA ALA A 8 44.83 3.22 -4.58
C ALA A 8 44.26 1.84 -4.20
N VAL A 9 45.12 0.85 -3.93
CA VAL A 9 44.70 -0.49 -3.50
C VAL A 9 44.07 -0.46 -2.11
N LEU A 10 44.57 0.34 -1.18
CA LEU A 10 43.94 0.51 0.15
C LEU A 10 42.58 1.17 0.09
N ILE A 11 42.36 2.14 -0.80
CA ILE A 11 41.04 2.79 -0.99
C ILE A 11 40.02 1.80 -1.59
N VAL A 12 40.41 0.99 -2.57
CA VAL A 12 39.55 -0.03 -3.17
C VAL A 12 39.22 -1.13 -2.17
N LEU A 13 40.17 -1.58 -1.36
CA LEU A 13 39.93 -2.56 -0.30
C LEU A 13 39.01 -2.01 0.81
N ALA A 14 39.19 -0.73 1.18
CA ALA A 14 38.29 -0.07 2.15
C ALA A 14 36.88 0.08 1.63
N GLN A 15 36.71 0.39 0.33
CA GLN A 15 35.38 0.44 -0.30
C GLN A 15 34.74 -0.94 -0.43
N LEU A 16 35.49 -1.98 -0.73
CA LEU A 16 35.01 -3.36 -0.74
C LEU A 16 34.65 -3.85 0.66
N PHE A 17 35.39 -3.49 1.69
CA PHE A 17 35.09 -3.82 3.08
C PHE A 17 33.85 -3.07 3.57
N LEU A 18 33.70 -1.78 3.21
CA LEU A 18 32.49 -0.99 3.51
C LEU A 18 31.26 -1.56 2.79
N ALA A 19 31.39 -1.95 1.53
CA ALA A 19 30.31 -2.60 0.77
C ALA A 19 29.93 -3.96 1.35
N GLN A 20 30.91 -4.76 1.83
CA GLN A 20 30.63 -6.03 2.50
C GLN A 20 30.02 -5.87 3.90
N THR A 21 30.39 -4.82 4.65
CA THR A 21 29.77 -4.53 5.97
C THR A 21 28.36 -3.95 5.82
N LEU A 22 28.08 -3.18 4.77
CA LEU A 22 26.73 -2.70 4.46
C LEU A 22 25.81 -3.84 3.95
N SER A 23 26.38 -4.86 3.29
CA SER A 23 25.64 -6.06 2.84
C SER A 23 25.30 -7.04 3.99
N LYS A 24 25.94 -6.93 5.14
CA LYS A 24 25.80 -7.92 6.25
C LYS A 24 24.64 -7.64 7.22
N ASN A 25 23.90 -6.54 7.10
CA ASN A 25 22.91 -6.14 8.10
C ASN A 25 21.45 -6.10 7.62
N ALA A 26 21.13 -6.62 6.45
CA ALA A 26 19.73 -6.89 6.11
C ALA A 26 19.38 -8.31 6.57
N GLU A 27 18.95 -8.48 7.82
CA GLU A 27 18.35 -9.74 8.25
C GLU A 27 17.03 -9.95 7.50
N THR A 28 17.11 -10.67 6.38
CA THR A 28 15.89 -11.21 5.77
C THR A 28 15.44 -12.37 6.65
N ILE A 29 14.42 -12.13 7.46
CA ILE A 29 13.79 -13.21 8.21
C ILE A 29 13.05 -14.10 7.20
N THR A 30 13.29 -15.40 7.24
CA THR A 30 12.54 -16.37 6.45
C THR A 30 11.04 -16.12 6.62
N PRO A 31 10.26 -16.04 5.53
CA PRO A 31 8.82 -15.84 5.61
C PRO A 31 8.17 -16.88 6.55
N PHE A 32 7.18 -16.46 7.31
CA PHE A 32 6.46 -17.29 8.27
C PHE A 32 4.95 -17.01 8.22
N PHE A 33 4.16 -17.80 8.89
CA PHE A 33 2.74 -17.53 9.07
C PHE A 33 2.48 -16.97 10.47
N THR A 34 1.81 -15.81 10.51
CA THR A 34 1.21 -15.29 11.73
C THR A 34 -0.16 -15.94 11.88
N GLU A 35 -0.35 -16.70 12.93
CA GLU A 35 -1.67 -17.22 13.32
C GLU A 35 -2.39 -16.14 14.11
N THR A 36 -3.55 -15.75 13.60
CA THR A 36 -4.37 -14.71 14.22
C THR A 36 -5.21 -15.27 15.37
N SER A 37 -5.81 -14.39 16.15
CA SER A 37 -6.64 -14.75 17.30
C SER A 37 -7.88 -15.61 16.94
N ASP A 38 -8.30 -15.61 15.67
CA ASP A 38 -9.38 -16.47 15.17
C ASP A 38 -8.88 -17.71 14.40
N GLY A 39 -7.56 -17.98 14.41
CA GLY A 39 -6.93 -19.14 13.78
C GLY A 39 -6.61 -18.99 12.29
N THR A 40 -6.85 -17.83 11.68
CA THR A 40 -6.45 -17.59 10.29
C THR A 40 -4.93 -17.46 10.19
N LYS A 41 -4.31 -18.06 9.17
CA LYS A 41 -2.87 -17.99 8.93
C LYS A 41 -2.53 -16.92 7.91
N LEU A 42 -1.84 -15.88 8.34
CA LEU A 42 -1.41 -14.77 7.49
C LEU A 42 0.05 -14.94 7.08
N PHE A 43 0.32 -15.00 5.80
CA PHE A 43 1.68 -14.92 5.28
C PHE A 43 2.32 -13.61 5.75
N THR A 44 3.52 -13.71 6.34
CA THR A 44 4.25 -12.56 6.88
C THR A 44 5.73 -12.70 6.52
N LYS A 45 6.31 -11.64 5.96
CA LYS A 45 7.73 -11.53 5.65
C LYS A 45 8.26 -10.26 6.28
N VAL A 46 9.40 -10.33 6.94
CA VAL A 46 10.08 -9.17 7.53
C VAL A 46 11.42 -8.99 6.83
N SER A 47 11.70 -7.77 6.37
CA SER A 47 12.94 -7.45 5.66
C SER A 47 13.39 -6.01 5.94
N GLY A 48 14.69 -5.77 5.89
CA GLY A 48 15.27 -4.45 6.10
C GLY A 48 15.66 -4.15 7.54
N THR A 49 15.98 -2.89 7.82
CA THR A 49 16.53 -2.42 9.09
C THR A 49 15.83 -1.14 9.56
N GLY A 50 15.83 -0.88 10.86
CA GLY A 50 15.23 0.31 11.45
C GLY A 50 13.89 0.06 12.13
N ASP A 51 13.02 1.06 12.15
CA ASP A 51 11.70 0.96 12.76
C ASP A 51 10.78 0.03 11.98
N LEU A 52 9.98 -0.77 12.67
CA LEU A 52 8.99 -1.64 12.04
C LEU A 52 7.92 -0.83 11.30
N CYS A 53 7.65 -1.21 10.06
CA CYS A 53 6.60 -0.65 9.23
C CYS A 53 5.76 -1.78 8.62
N ILE A 54 4.52 -1.93 9.08
CA ILE A 54 3.58 -2.92 8.53
C ILE A 54 2.96 -2.33 7.27
N TYR A 55 3.04 -3.06 6.16
CA TYR A 55 2.48 -2.66 4.87
C TYR A 55 1.14 -3.35 4.62
N VAL A 56 0.10 -2.57 4.42
CA VAL A 56 -1.28 -3.01 4.12
C VAL A 56 -1.53 -2.81 2.62
N HIS A 57 -1.55 -3.90 1.88
CA HIS A 57 -1.73 -3.85 0.43
C HIS A 57 -3.15 -3.43 0.01
N GLY A 58 -3.27 -2.99 -1.24
CA GLY A 58 -4.55 -2.64 -1.85
C GLY A 58 -5.27 -3.85 -2.44
N GLY A 59 -6.14 -3.60 -3.36
CA GLY A 59 -6.99 -4.52 -4.07
C GLY A 59 -8.43 -4.04 -4.08
N PRO A 60 -9.37 -4.75 -3.44
CA PRO A 60 -9.23 -5.88 -2.48
C PRO A 60 -8.74 -7.18 -3.14
N GLY A 61 -8.13 -8.06 -2.34
CA GLY A 61 -7.70 -9.37 -2.81
C GLY A 61 -6.40 -9.40 -3.63
N MET A 62 -5.55 -8.36 -3.51
CA MET A 62 -4.18 -8.38 -4.06
C MET A 62 -3.20 -9.04 -3.09
N TRP A 63 -1.93 -8.71 -3.13
CA TRP A 63 -0.90 -9.22 -2.24
C TRP A 63 0.22 -8.22 -2.03
N SER A 64 1.05 -8.45 -1.03
CA SER A 64 2.15 -7.54 -0.69
C SER A 64 3.34 -7.63 -1.66
N ASP A 65 3.47 -8.73 -2.40
CA ASP A 65 4.57 -9.01 -3.32
C ASP A 65 4.65 -7.98 -4.47
N SER A 66 3.49 -7.49 -4.94
CA SER A 66 3.45 -6.47 -6.00
C SER A 66 4.17 -5.19 -5.56
N PHE A 67 3.89 -4.69 -4.36
CA PHE A 67 4.55 -3.49 -3.85
C PHE A 67 6.05 -3.72 -3.62
N GLU A 68 6.40 -4.85 -2.98
CA GLU A 68 7.78 -5.20 -2.70
C GLU A 68 8.62 -5.22 -3.98
N ASN A 69 8.16 -5.93 -5.02
CA ASN A 69 8.88 -6.11 -6.28
C ASN A 69 8.77 -4.93 -7.25
N LEU A 70 7.80 -4.02 -7.05
CA LEU A 70 7.74 -2.73 -7.73
C LEU A 70 8.49 -1.63 -6.95
N LYS A 71 9.71 -1.91 -6.50
CA LYS A 71 10.64 -1.02 -5.82
C LYS A 71 10.21 -0.56 -4.41
N GLY A 72 9.12 -1.10 -3.83
CA GLY A 72 8.75 -0.83 -2.45
C GLY A 72 9.83 -1.28 -1.46
N ASN A 73 10.60 -2.33 -1.81
CA ASN A 73 11.74 -2.82 -1.04
C ASN A 73 12.88 -1.81 -0.88
N ARG A 74 12.94 -0.72 -1.64
CA ARG A 74 13.91 0.37 -1.39
C ARG A 74 13.71 1.06 -0.04
N LEU A 75 12.55 0.93 0.57
CA LEU A 75 12.28 1.42 1.93
C LEU A 75 13.05 0.63 3.00
N GLU A 76 13.47 -0.59 2.71
CA GLU A 76 14.16 -1.49 3.64
C GLU A 76 15.53 -0.97 4.11
N THR A 77 16.08 0.02 3.42
CA THR A 77 17.32 0.69 3.84
C THR A 77 17.16 1.50 5.14
N HIS A 78 15.92 1.85 5.53
CA HIS A 78 15.63 2.71 6.70
C HIS A 78 14.44 2.23 7.53
N LEU A 79 13.66 1.28 7.00
CA LEU A 79 12.53 0.68 7.67
C LEU A 79 12.69 -0.85 7.69
N LYS A 80 12.34 -1.45 8.79
CA LYS A 80 12.11 -2.88 8.87
C LYS A 80 10.70 -3.16 8.38
N MET A 81 10.58 -3.42 7.07
CA MET A 81 9.29 -3.63 6.41
C MET A 81 8.70 -4.99 6.80
N VAL A 82 7.40 -4.97 7.10
CA VAL A 82 6.59 -6.17 7.37
C VAL A 82 5.58 -6.29 6.25
N TYR A 83 5.88 -7.16 5.31
CA TYR A 83 4.97 -7.50 4.21
C TYR A 83 4.07 -8.64 4.67
N TYR A 84 2.76 -8.43 4.65
CA TYR A 84 1.81 -9.50 4.90
C TYR A 84 0.74 -9.49 3.82
N ASP A 85 0.19 -10.65 3.54
CA ASP A 85 -0.98 -10.75 2.69
C ASP A 85 -2.22 -10.79 3.60
N GLN A 86 -3.24 -10.00 3.27
CA GLN A 86 -4.48 -9.94 4.03
C GLN A 86 -5.18 -11.31 3.99
N ARG A 87 -6.00 -11.62 5.00
CA ARG A 87 -6.79 -12.85 5.02
C ARG A 87 -7.56 -13.05 3.71
N GLY A 88 -7.58 -14.26 3.20
CA GLY A 88 -8.22 -14.58 1.94
C GLY A 88 -7.59 -13.95 0.72
N SER A 89 -6.32 -13.53 0.79
CA SER A 89 -5.58 -12.91 -0.31
C SER A 89 -4.18 -13.49 -0.43
N GLY A 90 -3.65 -13.51 -1.66
CA GLY A 90 -2.27 -13.91 -1.91
C GLY A 90 -1.91 -15.26 -1.30
N ARG A 91 -0.86 -15.28 -0.47
CA ARG A 91 -0.32 -16.47 0.20
C ARG A 91 -0.98 -16.78 1.55
N SER A 92 -1.86 -15.90 2.02
CA SER A 92 -2.60 -16.10 3.28
C SER A 92 -3.75 -17.07 3.12
N GLY A 93 -4.13 -17.73 4.23
CA GLY A 93 -5.29 -18.60 4.28
C GLY A 93 -6.61 -17.83 4.15
N ALA A 94 -7.67 -18.54 3.74
CA ALA A 94 -9.02 -18.04 3.87
C ALA A 94 -9.35 -17.75 5.35
N SER A 95 -10.33 -16.89 5.60
CA SER A 95 -10.79 -16.63 6.96
C SER A 95 -11.30 -17.92 7.61
N ALA A 96 -10.74 -18.27 8.77
CA ALA A 96 -11.15 -19.44 9.51
C ALA A 96 -12.61 -19.36 10.01
N THR A 97 -13.13 -18.13 10.17
CA THR A 97 -14.48 -17.84 10.66
C THR A 97 -15.41 -17.25 9.58
N ASN A 98 -14.93 -17.16 8.33
CA ASN A 98 -15.59 -16.43 7.23
C ASN A 98 -15.85 -14.94 7.55
N ASP A 99 -15.11 -14.36 8.49
CA ASP A 99 -15.18 -12.95 8.85
C ASP A 99 -14.12 -12.15 8.08
N TYR A 100 -14.59 -11.27 7.21
CA TYR A 100 -13.80 -10.32 6.41
C TYR A 100 -14.18 -8.86 6.74
N SER A 101 -14.81 -8.61 7.89
CA SER A 101 -15.18 -7.26 8.33
C SER A 101 -13.95 -6.36 8.50
N VAL A 102 -14.17 -5.05 8.40
CA VAL A 102 -13.10 -4.06 8.64
C VAL A 102 -12.47 -4.25 10.02
N ASN A 103 -13.31 -4.51 11.04
CA ASN A 103 -12.80 -4.76 12.39
C ASN A 103 -11.89 -5.99 12.44
N ARG A 104 -12.25 -7.09 11.76
CA ARG A 104 -11.39 -8.30 11.75
C ARG A 104 -10.07 -8.05 11.03
N MET A 105 -10.08 -7.29 9.91
CA MET A 105 -8.86 -6.89 9.23
C MET A 105 -7.96 -5.99 10.10
N VAL A 106 -8.54 -5.16 10.94
CA VAL A 106 -7.83 -4.34 11.93
C VAL A 106 -7.17 -5.22 13.00
N GLU A 107 -7.90 -6.23 13.52
CA GLU A 107 -7.31 -7.18 14.49
C GLU A 107 -6.16 -8.00 13.89
N ASP A 108 -6.18 -8.31 12.61
CA ASP A 108 -5.07 -9.00 11.94
C ASP A 108 -3.77 -8.20 12.02
N ILE A 109 -3.84 -6.90 11.81
CA ILE A 109 -2.67 -6.01 11.94
C ILE A 109 -2.18 -5.99 13.39
N GLU A 110 -3.09 -5.98 14.35
CA GLU A 110 -2.75 -5.99 15.78
C GLU A 110 -2.14 -7.34 16.19
N ASP A 111 -2.64 -8.46 15.67
CA ASP A 111 -2.09 -9.80 15.89
C ASP A 111 -0.65 -9.88 15.33
N ILE A 112 -0.39 -9.33 14.13
CA ILE A 112 0.96 -9.24 13.55
C ILE A 112 1.87 -8.38 14.44
N ARG A 113 1.43 -7.18 14.86
CA ARG A 113 2.21 -6.31 15.75
C ARG A 113 2.61 -7.02 17.04
N LYS A 114 1.66 -7.70 17.69
CA LYS A 114 1.88 -8.47 18.92
C LYS A 114 2.86 -9.63 18.68
N LYS A 115 2.69 -10.37 17.58
CA LYS A 115 3.57 -11.49 17.21
C LYS A 115 5.02 -11.03 17.03
N LEU A 116 5.22 -9.80 16.55
CA LEU A 116 6.55 -9.20 16.38
C LEU A 116 7.10 -8.57 17.67
N GLY A 117 6.34 -8.58 18.76
CA GLY A 117 6.72 -7.97 20.04
C GLY A 117 6.92 -6.45 19.96
N ALA A 118 6.29 -5.77 18.99
CA ALA A 118 6.47 -4.36 18.78
C ALA A 118 5.52 -3.53 19.66
N ASP A 119 6.05 -2.56 20.42
CA ASP A 119 5.23 -1.59 21.15
C ASP A 119 4.53 -0.66 20.17
N LYS A 120 5.28 -0.01 19.30
CA LYS A 120 4.77 0.89 18.25
C LYS A 120 5.39 0.59 16.90
N VAL A 121 4.59 0.74 15.84
CA VAL A 121 4.99 0.56 14.45
C VAL A 121 4.61 1.77 13.60
N TYR A 122 5.26 1.95 12.45
CA TYR A 122 4.64 2.68 11.35
C TYR A 122 3.65 1.76 10.65
N LEU A 123 2.54 2.33 10.17
CA LEU A 123 1.59 1.62 9.33
C LEU A 123 1.55 2.31 7.98
N MET A 124 1.85 1.58 6.92
CA MET A 124 1.80 2.06 5.54
C MET A 124 0.70 1.33 4.80
N ALA A 125 -0.14 2.05 4.08
CA ALA A 125 -1.21 1.44 3.30
C ALA A 125 -1.25 1.98 1.88
N HIS A 126 -1.60 1.11 0.93
CA HIS A 126 -1.82 1.48 -0.46
C HIS A 126 -3.28 1.24 -0.86
N SER A 127 -3.85 2.17 -1.63
CA SER A 127 -5.16 2.00 -2.26
C SER A 127 -6.27 1.62 -1.25
N PHE A 128 -7.00 0.55 -1.50
CA PHE A 128 -8.03 0.00 -0.63
C PHE A 128 -7.54 -0.28 0.82
N GLY A 129 -6.26 -0.62 0.98
CA GLY A 129 -5.65 -0.81 2.31
C GLY A 129 -5.76 0.41 3.22
N GLY A 130 -5.98 1.59 2.65
CA GLY A 130 -6.20 2.84 3.38
C GLY A 130 -7.39 2.79 4.33
N ILE A 131 -8.49 2.14 3.94
CA ILE A 131 -9.69 1.92 4.78
C ILE A 131 -9.30 1.16 6.05
N ILE A 132 -8.58 0.05 5.89
CA ILE A 132 -8.18 -0.82 7.01
C ILE A 132 -7.19 -0.10 7.92
N ALA A 133 -6.17 0.55 7.34
CA ALA A 133 -5.13 1.25 8.09
C ALA A 133 -5.67 2.48 8.86
N THR A 134 -6.62 3.21 8.26
CA THR A 134 -7.27 4.34 8.94
C THR A 134 -8.16 3.85 10.08
N SER A 135 -8.87 2.74 9.90
CA SER A 135 -9.65 2.11 10.96
C SER A 135 -8.76 1.59 12.09
N TYR A 136 -7.59 1.01 11.76
CA TYR A 136 -6.59 0.63 12.75
C TYR A 136 -6.10 1.86 13.54
N ALA A 137 -5.76 2.94 12.84
CA ALA A 137 -5.28 4.18 13.49
C ALA A 137 -6.33 4.81 14.41
N ALA A 138 -7.61 4.71 14.07
CA ALA A 138 -8.71 5.17 14.93
C ALA A 138 -8.84 4.32 16.20
N LYS A 139 -8.64 2.99 16.11
CA LYS A 139 -8.79 2.07 17.24
C LYS A 139 -7.50 1.93 18.07
N TYR A 140 -6.36 1.82 17.40
CA TYR A 140 -5.05 1.49 17.98
C TYR A 140 -4.00 2.59 17.73
N GLY A 141 -4.41 3.85 17.66
CA GLY A 141 -3.50 4.97 17.39
C GLY A 141 -2.31 5.07 18.36
N SER A 142 -2.49 4.65 19.64
CA SER A 142 -1.40 4.60 20.63
C SER A 142 -0.28 3.61 20.27
N HIS A 143 -0.54 2.62 19.41
CA HIS A 143 0.43 1.65 18.91
C HIS A 143 1.10 2.09 17.60
N LEU A 144 0.83 3.33 17.14
CA LEU A 144 1.45 3.87 15.94
C LEU A 144 2.52 4.90 16.28
N LYS A 145 3.64 4.86 15.53
CA LYS A 145 4.60 5.97 15.38
C LYS A 145 4.12 6.96 14.33
N GLY A 146 3.41 6.49 13.32
CA GLY A 146 2.83 7.28 12.25
C GLY A 146 2.08 6.43 11.25
N LEU A 147 1.19 7.06 10.48
CA LEU A 147 0.41 6.47 9.40
C LEU A 147 0.87 7.03 8.05
N ILE A 148 1.08 6.17 7.06
CA ILE A 148 1.49 6.54 5.70
C ILE A 148 0.45 5.99 4.73
N LEU A 149 -0.27 6.89 4.08
CA LEU A 149 -1.33 6.56 3.11
C LEU A 149 -0.81 6.86 1.70
N VAL A 150 -0.64 5.83 0.89
CA VAL A 150 -0.09 5.91 -0.48
C VAL A 150 -1.21 5.63 -1.46
N SER A 151 -1.60 6.61 -2.28
CA SER A 151 -2.72 6.47 -3.23
C SER A 151 -3.92 5.76 -2.60
N SER A 152 -4.27 6.13 -1.37
CA SER A 152 -5.24 5.40 -0.55
C SER A 152 -6.64 5.98 -0.68
N THR A 153 -7.63 5.09 -0.84
CA THR A 153 -9.05 5.48 -0.72
C THR A 153 -9.52 5.35 0.74
N LEU A 154 -10.29 6.33 1.18
CA LEU A 154 -11.05 6.30 2.44
C LEU A 154 -12.56 6.43 2.20
N TYR A 155 -12.98 6.56 0.95
CA TYR A 155 -14.38 6.60 0.56
C TYR A 155 -14.53 6.07 -0.88
N LEU A 156 -14.98 4.82 -0.99
CA LEU A 156 -15.07 4.13 -2.27
C LEU A 156 -15.96 4.86 -3.28
N ASN A 157 -17.06 5.43 -2.84
CA ASN A 157 -17.98 6.12 -3.74
C ASN A 157 -17.34 7.33 -4.45
N ASP A 158 -16.48 8.08 -3.74
CA ASP A 158 -15.73 9.19 -4.33
C ASP A 158 -14.70 8.69 -5.35
N SER A 159 -13.99 7.60 -5.03
CA SER A 159 -13.05 6.97 -5.96
C SER A 159 -13.78 6.42 -7.21
N VAL A 160 -14.94 5.79 -7.05
CA VAL A 160 -15.74 5.31 -8.18
C VAL A 160 -16.21 6.48 -9.05
N MET A 161 -16.64 7.58 -8.43
CA MET A 161 -17.02 8.78 -9.19
C MET A 161 -15.85 9.30 -10.04
N SER A 162 -14.63 9.37 -9.46
CA SER A 162 -13.42 9.76 -10.18
C SER A 162 -13.13 8.83 -11.37
N GLN A 163 -13.26 7.51 -11.18
CA GLN A 163 -13.06 6.52 -12.23
C GLN A 163 -14.07 6.67 -13.38
N VAL A 164 -15.35 6.84 -13.06
CA VAL A 164 -16.41 7.04 -14.05
C VAL A 164 -16.20 8.32 -14.86
N LEU A 165 -15.85 9.43 -14.20
CA LEU A 165 -15.54 10.70 -14.87
C LEU A 165 -14.35 10.56 -15.81
N TYR A 166 -13.29 9.89 -15.38
CA TYR A 166 -12.11 9.66 -16.21
C TYR A 166 -12.40 8.74 -17.39
N ALA A 167 -13.17 7.66 -17.16
CA ALA A 167 -13.63 6.79 -18.24
C ALA A 167 -14.44 7.55 -19.30
N ASN A 168 -15.36 8.43 -18.88
CA ASN A 168 -16.12 9.30 -19.78
C ASN A 168 -15.18 10.18 -20.62
N GLN A 169 -14.19 10.80 -19.99
CA GLN A 169 -13.19 11.63 -20.68
C GLN A 169 -12.42 10.84 -21.75
N LEU A 170 -11.94 9.63 -21.42
CA LEU A 170 -11.15 8.81 -22.32
C LEU A 170 -11.96 8.18 -23.45
N THR A 171 -13.21 7.81 -23.17
CA THR A 171 -14.03 7.04 -24.11
C THR A 171 -15.03 7.87 -24.89
N GLY A 172 -15.29 9.11 -24.47
CA GLY A 172 -16.35 9.97 -25.00
C GLY A 172 -17.76 9.52 -24.53
N SER A 173 -17.84 8.66 -23.52
CA SER A 173 -19.09 8.23 -22.92
C SER A 173 -19.72 9.32 -22.05
N LYS A 174 -20.99 9.12 -21.65
CA LYS A 174 -21.74 10.01 -20.75
C LYS A 174 -22.40 9.20 -19.66
N ILE A 175 -21.60 8.35 -18.98
CA ILE A 175 -22.09 7.52 -17.90
C ILE A 175 -22.38 8.42 -16.69
N GLU A 176 -23.56 8.28 -16.11
CA GLU A 176 -24.00 9.01 -14.93
C GLU A 176 -24.22 8.06 -13.75
N ILE A 177 -23.88 8.51 -12.55
CA ILE A 177 -24.20 7.80 -11.31
C ILE A 177 -25.60 8.27 -10.88
N LYS A 178 -26.62 7.43 -11.09
CA LYS A 178 -28.01 7.74 -10.74
C LYS A 178 -28.38 7.10 -9.41
N ASP A 179 -29.10 7.83 -8.58
CA ASP A 179 -29.68 7.33 -7.33
C ASP A 179 -28.70 6.56 -6.42
N GLY A 180 -27.42 6.99 -6.40
CA GLY A 180 -26.37 6.33 -5.60
C GLY A 180 -25.92 4.97 -6.14
N GLN A 181 -26.23 4.64 -7.39
CA GLN A 181 -25.84 3.38 -8.03
C GLN A 181 -24.40 3.43 -8.54
N TYR A 182 -23.42 3.52 -7.63
CA TYR A 182 -21.99 3.64 -7.96
C TYR A 182 -21.45 2.41 -8.70
N MET A 183 -21.75 1.20 -8.21
CA MET A 183 -21.18 -0.03 -8.77
C MET A 183 -21.70 -0.36 -10.17
N PRO A 184 -22.99 -0.21 -10.51
CA PRO A 184 -23.45 -0.33 -11.88
C PRO A 184 -22.76 0.65 -12.85
N ALA A 185 -22.62 1.92 -12.47
CA ALA A 185 -21.94 2.94 -13.27
C ALA A 185 -20.44 2.60 -13.44
N LEU A 186 -19.79 2.10 -12.39
CA LEU A 186 -18.41 1.60 -12.46
C LEU A 186 -18.30 0.44 -13.46
N GLY A 187 -19.21 -0.54 -13.39
CA GLY A 187 -19.20 -1.69 -14.30
C GLY A 187 -19.30 -1.25 -15.78
N GLU A 188 -20.21 -0.29 -16.08
CA GLU A 188 -20.32 0.27 -17.42
C GLU A 188 -19.04 0.99 -17.85
N ALA A 189 -18.46 1.82 -16.97
CA ALA A 189 -17.21 2.53 -17.23
C ALA A 189 -16.04 1.60 -17.52
N MET A 190 -15.90 0.53 -16.72
CA MET A 190 -14.88 -0.52 -16.93
C MET A 190 -15.08 -1.23 -18.28
N GLY A 191 -16.33 -1.55 -18.66
CA GLY A 191 -16.65 -2.12 -19.96
C GLY A 191 -16.18 -1.22 -21.11
N LYS A 192 -16.52 0.08 -21.06
CA LYS A 192 -16.09 1.06 -22.08
C LYS A 192 -14.56 1.22 -22.19
N LEU A 193 -13.87 1.21 -21.06
CA LEU A 193 -12.39 1.25 -21.05
C LEU A 193 -11.80 -0.03 -21.63
N ASN A 194 -12.36 -1.18 -21.27
CA ASN A 194 -11.92 -2.49 -21.79
C ASN A 194 -12.07 -2.57 -23.30
N ASP A 195 -13.23 -2.19 -23.85
CA ASP A 195 -13.51 -2.20 -25.29
C ASP A 195 -12.51 -1.38 -26.11
N LYS A 196 -11.90 -0.37 -25.48
CA LYS A 196 -10.87 0.49 -26.09
C LYS A 196 -9.43 0.09 -25.70
N GLY A 197 -9.24 -0.94 -24.88
CA GLY A 197 -7.92 -1.34 -24.37
C GLY A 197 -7.27 -0.31 -23.46
N LEU A 198 -8.08 0.51 -22.75
CA LEU A 198 -7.64 1.64 -21.93
C LEU A 198 -7.71 1.38 -20.42
N MET A 199 -8.02 0.16 -19.98
CA MET A 199 -8.11 -0.19 -18.54
C MET A 199 -6.86 0.20 -17.75
N TYR A 200 -5.70 0.06 -18.36
CA TYR A 200 -4.42 0.38 -17.70
C TYR A 200 -4.32 1.86 -17.28
N LYS A 201 -5.01 2.76 -17.98
CA LYS A 201 -4.99 4.19 -17.72
C LYS A 201 -5.51 4.59 -16.34
N LEU A 202 -6.31 3.74 -15.70
CA LEU A 202 -6.75 3.98 -14.33
C LEU A 202 -5.60 3.93 -13.33
N LEU A 203 -4.62 3.06 -13.58
CA LEU A 203 -3.51 2.80 -12.65
C LEU A 203 -2.21 3.47 -13.06
N SER A 204 -1.95 3.60 -14.37
CA SER A 204 -0.72 4.17 -14.91
C SER A 204 -0.94 4.70 -16.32
N ASP A 205 -0.25 5.76 -16.69
CA ASP A 205 -0.20 6.20 -18.09
C ASP A 205 0.70 5.32 -18.97
N SER A 206 1.55 4.52 -18.35
CA SER A 206 2.45 3.59 -19.02
C SER A 206 1.88 2.17 -19.05
N LYS A 207 1.63 1.65 -20.26
CA LYS A 207 1.25 0.25 -20.43
C LYS A 207 2.36 -0.71 -19.97
N GLU A 208 3.64 -0.33 -20.15
CA GLU A 208 4.79 -1.13 -19.72
C GLU A 208 4.81 -1.31 -18.19
N ASN A 209 4.46 -0.27 -17.42
CA ASN A 209 4.32 -0.36 -15.97
C ASN A 209 3.27 -1.41 -15.58
N MET A 210 2.15 -1.40 -16.30
CA MET A 210 1.08 -2.38 -16.07
C MET A 210 1.48 -3.80 -16.48
N ASP A 211 2.19 -3.96 -17.58
CA ASP A 211 2.72 -5.26 -18.01
C ASP A 211 3.73 -5.81 -16.98
N THR A 212 4.50 -4.91 -16.34
CA THR A 212 5.41 -5.29 -15.24
C THR A 212 4.65 -5.74 -14.00
N LEU A 213 3.61 -5.01 -13.59
CA LEU A 213 2.72 -5.41 -12.49
C LEU A 213 2.06 -6.76 -12.78
N ASN A 214 1.48 -6.91 -13.96
CA ASN A 214 0.77 -8.12 -14.35
C ASN A 214 1.69 -9.37 -14.28
N LYS A 215 2.95 -9.27 -14.74
CA LYS A 215 3.94 -10.36 -14.64
C LYS A 215 4.23 -10.78 -13.19
N ILE A 216 4.15 -9.85 -12.24
CA ILE A 216 4.28 -10.18 -10.81
C ILE A 216 3.00 -10.87 -10.35
N ASP A 217 1.85 -10.32 -10.70
CA ASP A 217 0.54 -10.79 -10.26
C ASP A 217 0.13 -12.13 -10.88
N GLU A 218 0.67 -12.51 -12.04
CA GLU A 218 0.53 -13.86 -12.62
C GLU A 218 1.02 -14.99 -11.69
N LYS A 219 1.95 -14.67 -10.77
CA LYS A 219 2.48 -15.61 -9.79
C LYS A 219 1.66 -15.68 -8.52
N ARG A 220 0.65 -14.82 -8.39
CA ARG A 220 -0.19 -14.78 -7.20
C ARG A 220 -1.00 -16.06 -7.09
N PRO A 221 -1.01 -16.72 -5.92
CA PRO A 221 -1.87 -17.87 -5.68
C PRO A 221 -3.34 -17.55 -5.97
N GLU A 222 -4.12 -18.58 -6.26
CA GLU A 222 -5.57 -18.44 -6.38
C GLU A 222 -6.15 -17.78 -5.14
N GLU A 223 -7.19 -16.98 -5.34
CA GLU A 223 -7.77 -16.22 -4.27
C GLU A 223 -8.51 -17.10 -3.26
N ASN A 224 -8.25 -16.81 -1.97
CA ASN A 224 -8.79 -17.57 -0.85
C ASN A 224 -10.03 -16.91 -0.21
N GLY A 225 -10.73 -16.04 -0.95
CA GLY A 225 -12.08 -15.61 -0.59
C GLY A 225 -12.30 -14.11 -0.32
N PHE A 226 -11.30 -13.28 -0.05
CA PHE A 226 -11.56 -11.87 0.28
C PHE A 226 -12.20 -11.09 -0.87
N ARG A 227 -11.64 -11.16 -2.08
CA ARG A 227 -12.16 -10.46 -3.26
C ARG A 227 -13.62 -10.81 -3.56
N ASN A 228 -14.00 -12.07 -3.34
CA ASN A 228 -15.33 -12.58 -3.62
C ASN A 228 -16.35 -12.15 -2.55
N ASN A 229 -15.90 -11.88 -1.32
CA ASN A 229 -16.78 -11.55 -0.20
C ASN A 229 -16.89 -10.04 0.06
N VAL A 230 -15.83 -9.26 -0.15
CA VAL A 230 -15.75 -7.86 0.25
C VAL A 230 -16.90 -6.99 -0.30
N TRP A 231 -17.32 -7.24 -1.52
CA TRP A 231 -18.37 -6.46 -2.18
C TRP A 231 -19.76 -6.69 -1.59
N ASN A 232 -19.95 -7.75 -0.81
CA ASN A 232 -21.18 -8.06 -0.07
C ASN A 232 -21.17 -7.50 1.36
N ILE A 233 -20.04 -6.90 1.80
CA ILE A 233 -19.89 -6.32 3.15
C ILE A 233 -20.16 -4.82 3.06
N SER A 234 -21.36 -4.40 3.48
CA SER A 234 -21.82 -3.00 3.39
C SER A 234 -20.90 -1.99 4.09
N GLU A 235 -20.17 -2.43 5.13
CA GLU A 235 -19.24 -1.62 5.91
C GLU A 235 -18.19 -0.94 5.03
N TYR A 236 -17.65 -1.62 4.01
CA TYR A 236 -16.62 -1.08 3.12
C TYR A 236 -17.09 0.09 2.24
N TYR A 237 -18.39 0.26 2.07
CA TYR A 237 -18.97 1.42 1.36
C TYR A 237 -19.14 2.64 2.26
N GLY A 238 -18.78 2.54 3.53
CA GLY A 238 -18.80 3.65 4.47
C GLY A 238 -17.84 4.77 4.11
N ASP A 239 -18.10 5.95 4.64
CA ASP A 239 -17.22 7.12 4.52
C ASP A 239 -16.23 7.15 5.70
N PHE A 240 -15.05 6.55 5.51
CA PHE A 240 -14.00 6.48 6.51
C PHE A 240 -13.22 7.80 6.66
N THR A 241 -13.45 8.78 5.79
CA THR A 241 -12.87 10.13 5.97
C THR A 241 -13.36 10.76 7.27
N LYS A 242 -14.53 10.37 7.76
CA LYS A 242 -15.12 10.83 9.02
C LYS A 242 -14.33 10.41 10.27
N LEU A 243 -13.47 9.39 10.17
CA LEU A 243 -12.56 8.98 11.25
C LEU A 243 -11.36 9.92 11.39
N THR A 244 -10.96 10.55 10.30
CA THR A 244 -9.68 11.27 10.20
C THR A 244 -9.50 12.41 11.19
N PRO A 245 -10.53 13.21 11.58
CA PRO A 245 -10.37 14.27 12.60
C PRO A 245 -10.01 13.75 14.00
N GLY A 246 -10.39 12.49 14.30
CA GLY A 246 -10.10 11.84 15.59
C GLY A 246 -8.70 11.27 15.70
N ILE A 247 -8.00 11.04 14.59
CA ILE A 247 -6.69 10.39 14.54
C ILE A 247 -5.58 11.42 14.76
N LYS A 248 -4.89 11.33 15.91
CA LYS A 248 -3.91 12.33 16.37
C LYS A 248 -2.46 11.97 16.01
N VAL A 249 -2.19 10.74 15.59
CA VAL A 249 -0.84 10.33 15.15
C VAL A 249 -0.38 11.15 13.94
N PRO A 250 0.93 11.33 13.73
CA PRO A 250 1.44 11.93 12.51
C PRO A 250 0.98 11.15 11.27
N VAL A 251 0.55 11.83 10.22
CA VAL A 251 0.08 11.20 8.98
C VAL A 251 0.78 11.80 7.77
N LEU A 252 1.36 10.93 6.94
CA LEU A 252 1.81 11.27 5.60
C LEU A 252 0.81 10.73 4.57
N VAL A 253 0.27 11.60 3.76
CA VAL A 253 -0.53 11.24 2.58
C VAL A 253 0.33 11.44 1.34
N VAL A 254 0.60 10.37 0.61
CA VAL A 254 1.31 10.40 -0.67
C VAL A 254 0.29 10.14 -1.77
N THR A 255 0.11 11.11 -2.67
CA THR A 255 -0.89 11.04 -3.74
C THR A 255 -0.26 11.27 -5.10
N GLY A 256 -0.69 10.50 -6.11
CA GLY A 256 -0.31 10.68 -7.50
C GLY A 256 -1.12 11.79 -8.16
N THR A 257 -0.45 12.70 -8.88
CA THR A 257 -1.15 13.79 -9.59
C THR A 257 -1.97 13.29 -10.78
N GLN A 258 -1.75 12.03 -11.18
CA GLN A 258 -2.44 11.33 -12.28
C GLN A 258 -3.09 10.02 -11.79
N ASP A 259 -3.39 9.92 -10.50
CA ASP A 259 -4.04 8.75 -9.93
C ASP A 259 -5.55 8.77 -10.24
N HIS A 260 -5.96 8.01 -11.25
CA HIS A 260 -7.35 7.92 -11.66
C HIS A 260 -8.08 6.70 -11.06
N ALA A 261 -7.38 5.85 -10.31
CA ALA A 261 -8.00 4.74 -9.58
C ALA A 261 -8.68 5.21 -8.29
N VAL A 262 -8.07 6.18 -7.60
CA VAL A 262 -8.62 6.74 -6.35
C VAL A 262 -9.17 8.15 -6.59
N GLY A 263 -8.54 8.90 -7.45
CA GLY A 263 -8.81 10.30 -7.70
C GLY A 263 -7.64 11.18 -7.22
N PRO A 264 -7.06 12.02 -8.09
CA PRO A 264 -5.87 12.81 -7.76
C PRO A 264 -6.11 13.84 -6.64
N GLU A 265 -7.37 14.14 -6.34
CA GLU A 265 -7.79 15.13 -5.33
C GLU A 265 -8.50 14.48 -4.12
N HIS A 266 -8.63 13.14 -4.08
CA HIS A 266 -9.31 12.40 -3.01
C HIS A 266 -8.78 12.73 -1.63
N TYR A 267 -7.45 12.95 -1.49
CA TYR A 267 -6.79 13.35 -0.25
C TYR A 267 -7.37 14.63 0.38
N LYS A 268 -8.06 15.48 -0.37
CA LYS A 268 -8.70 16.71 0.16
C LYS A 268 -9.87 16.43 1.11
N LEU A 269 -10.43 15.22 1.03
CA LEU A 269 -11.47 14.75 1.95
C LEU A 269 -10.90 14.43 3.35
N PHE A 270 -9.59 14.20 3.46
CA PHE A 270 -8.95 13.82 4.71
C PHE A 270 -8.75 15.03 5.64
N LYS A 271 -9.01 14.87 6.92
CA LYS A 271 -8.97 15.92 7.92
C LYS A 271 -8.10 15.53 9.13
N PHE A 272 -7.01 14.80 8.90
CA PHE A 272 -6.09 14.45 9.99
C PHE A 272 -5.45 15.72 10.59
N PRO A 273 -5.45 15.90 11.95
CA PRO A 273 -4.88 17.10 12.56
C PRO A 273 -3.38 17.29 12.29
N ASN A 274 -2.64 16.20 12.17
CA ASN A 274 -1.18 16.18 11.92
C ASN A 274 -0.86 15.64 10.54
N GLN A 275 -1.55 16.13 9.49
CA GLN A 275 -1.39 15.67 8.12
C GLN A 275 -0.29 16.42 7.38
N ARG A 276 0.52 15.67 6.65
CA ARG A 276 1.39 16.16 5.57
C ARG A 276 0.97 15.51 4.27
N VAL A 277 1.01 16.25 3.19
CA VAL A 277 0.67 15.77 1.84
C VAL A 277 1.91 15.88 0.95
N ALA A 278 2.30 14.76 0.35
CA ALA A 278 3.29 14.70 -0.72
C ALA A 278 2.56 14.38 -2.04
N LYS A 279 2.59 15.32 -2.98
CA LYS A 279 2.06 15.13 -4.33
C LYS A 279 3.19 14.72 -5.23
N ILE A 280 3.09 13.54 -5.82
CA ILE A 280 4.12 12.97 -6.69
C ILE A 280 3.56 12.90 -8.11
N ASN A 281 4.36 13.28 -9.09
CA ASN A 281 4.00 13.11 -10.49
C ASN A 281 3.98 11.60 -10.82
N GLY A 282 2.80 11.06 -11.03
CA GLY A 282 2.57 9.63 -11.29
C GLY A 282 1.11 9.25 -11.09
N GLY A 283 0.78 8.05 -11.50
CA GLY A 283 -0.53 7.43 -11.36
C GLY A 283 -0.72 6.74 -10.00
N HIS A 284 -1.54 5.70 -10.01
CA HIS A 284 -1.82 4.87 -8.83
C HIS A 284 -0.58 4.10 -8.35
N LEU A 285 0.35 3.81 -9.27
CA LEU A 285 1.62 3.14 -8.99
C LEU A 285 2.78 4.14 -8.79
N LEU A 286 2.51 5.34 -8.27
CA LEU A 286 3.48 6.42 -8.07
C LEU A 286 4.77 5.97 -7.36
N TYR A 287 4.65 5.01 -6.44
CA TYR A 287 5.79 4.45 -5.69
C TYR A 287 6.76 3.65 -6.57
N TYR A 288 6.31 3.21 -7.73
CA TYR A 288 7.12 2.58 -8.78
C TYR A 288 7.55 3.58 -9.84
N GLU A 289 6.62 4.40 -10.32
CA GLU A 289 6.80 5.35 -11.42
C GLU A 289 7.78 6.46 -11.07
N ASN A 290 7.68 7.01 -9.87
CA ASN A 290 8.57 8.05 -9.34
C ASN A 290 9.12 7.64 -7.96
N ASN A 291 9.81 6.50 -7.94
CA ASN A 291 10.25 5.85 -6.72
C ASN A 291 11.19 6.71 -5.88
N GLU A 292 12.07 7.50 -6.48
CA GLU A 292 13.02 8.34 -5.73
C GLU A 292 12.31 9.40 -4.91
N GLU A 293 11.32 10.08 -5.48
CA GLU A 293 10.53 11.08 -4.78
C GLU A 293 9.64 10.44 -3.70
N PHE A 294 9.08 9.27 -3.98
CA PHE A 294 8.33 8.49 -3.02
C PHE A 294 9.19 8.12 -1.80
N VAL A 295 10.34 7.51 -2.01
CA VAL A 295 11.27 7.10 -0.95
C VAL A 295 11.75 8.31 -0.14
N LYS A 296 12.10 9.41 -0.80
CA LYS A 296 12.50 10.68 -0.15
C LYS A 296 11.38 11.23 0.74
N SER A 297 10.13 11.20 0.26
CA SER A 297 8.97 11.68 1.02
C SER A 297 8.75 10.86 2.29
N VAL A 298 8.81 9.54 2.19
CA VAL A 298 8.67 8.62 3.33
C VAL A 298 9.80 8.82 4.33
N PHE A 299 11.06 8.88 3.89
CA PHE A 299 12.19 9.05 4.79
C PHE A 299 12.22 10.43 5.48
N SER A 300 11.83 11.49 4.76
CA SER A 300 11.68 12.81 5.35
C SER A 300 10.62 12.83 6.46
N PHE A 301 9.53 12.09 6.28
CA PHE A 301 8.49 11.93 7.29
C PHE A 301 9.02 11.20 8.52
N ILE A 302 9.59 10.01 8.36
CA ILE A 302 10.12 9.18 9.45
C ILE A 302 11.19 9.93 10.25
N LYS A 303 12.11 10.62 9.58
CA LYS A 303 13.20 11.37 10.25
C LYS A 303 12.68 12.47 11.16
N LYS A 304 11.57 13.10 10.82
CA LYS A 304 10.98 14.18 11.62
C LYS A 304 10.21 13.66 12.83
N GLU A 305 9.70 12.44 12.75
CA GLU A 305 8.92 11.82 13.83
C GLU A 305 9.78 11.00 14.82
N ARG A 306 11.10 10.92 14.58
CA ARG A 306 12.10 10.42 15.53
C ARG A 306 12.52 11.53 16.50
#